data_f448dcfe030f1eac7638f8669d3cd064
#
_entry.id   f448dcfe030f1eac7638f8669d3cd064
#
_cell.length_a   1.000
_cell.length_b   1.000
_cell.length_c   1.000
_cell.angle_alpha   90.00
_cell.angle_beta   90.00
_cell.angle_gamma   90.00
#
_symmetry.space_group_name_H-M   'P 1'
#
loop_
_entity.id
_entity.type
_entity.pdbx_description
1 polymer ?
#
loop_
_entity_poly.entity_id
_entity_poly.type
_entity_poly.pdbx_seq_one_letter_code
_entity_poly.pdbx_strand_id
1 'polypeptide(L)'
;MSSEPRAELQRLARIVERSRQRLEELDRRKQGVLEVVEDHRRTAAVLTSLLESATTGTASGHVGIGAGVSLPLAPSDAEGGSIVDLGSGVYGERTWTGALEVTQQRQADLESIVNNLEARMSELEEEVAQHAIAFNAMAEKIESDAKAEPASAEMDSPAEPEAEAEAKRAPAPRRRRFGSELTLDD
;
A
#
# COMPACT_ATOMS: atom_id res chain seq x y z
N MET A 1 28.23 17.81 24.73
CA MET A 1 26.87 17.40 25.15
C MET A 1 25.88 17.29 23.97
N SER A 2 26.32 17.04 22.72
CA SER A 2 25.46 17.06 21.50
C SER A 2 25.04 15.68 20.98
N SER A 3 25.18 14.61 21.73
CA SER A 3 24.83 13.26 21.24
C SER A 3 23.36 12.87 21.48
N GLU A 4 22.74 13.37 22.54
CA GLU A 4 21.34 13.04 22.87
C GLU A 4 20.31 13.53 21.82
N PRO A 5 20.32 14.81 21.37
CA PRO A 5 19.33 15.26 20.41
C PRO A 5 19.45 14.58 19.05
N ARG A 6 20.66 14.20 18.62
CA ARG A 6 20.86 13.43 17.39
C ARG A 6 20.34 11.98 17.52
N ALA A 7 20.51 11.35 18.68
CA ALA A 7 19.99 10.01 18.93
C ALA A 7 18.45 10.00 18.94
N GLU A 8 17.82 11.03 19.50
CA GLU A 8 16.39 11.19 19.53
C GLU A 8 15.80 11.45 18.13
N LEU A 9 16.46 12.28 17.34
CA LEU A 9 16.10 12.50 15.92
C LEU A 9 16.15 11.20 15.11
N GLN A 10 17.20 10.38 15.30
CA GLN A 10 17.29 9.06 14.67
C GLN A 10 16.19 8.11 15.15
N ARG A 11 15.80 8.19 16.42
CA ARG A 11 14.69 7.40 16.96
C ARG A 11 13.37 7.78 16.31
N LEU A 12 13.06 9.08 16.21
CA LEU A 12 11.85 9.58 15.55
C LEU A 12 11.83 9.19 14.07
N ALA A 13 12.94 9.31 13.35
CA ALA A 13 13.03 8.88 11.95
C ALA A 13 12.68 7.39 11.77
N ARG A 14 13.20 6.53 12.67
CA ARG A 14 12.90 5.08 12.64
C ARG A 14 11.44 4.79 12.97
N ILE A 15 10.82 5.56 13.86
CA ILE A 15 9.40 5.41 14.19
C ILE A 15 8.56 5.77 12.96
N VAL A 16 8.80 6.94 12.36
CA VAL A 16 8.08 7.40 11.16
C VAL A 16 8.22 6.38 10.03
N GLU A 17 9.42 5.89 9.76
CA GLU A 17 9.68 4.90 8.71
C GLU A 17 8.92 3.59 8.98
N ARG A 18 8.96 3.07 10.21
CA ARG A 18 8.22 1.86 10.59
C ARG A 18 6.71 2.05 10.48
N SER A 19 6.20 3.21 10.87
CA SER A 19 4.77 3.50 10.78
C SER A 19 4.31 3.62 9.32
N ARG A 20 5.13 4.20 8.43
CA ARG A 20 4.86 4.22 7.00
C ARG A 20 4.79 2.82 6.38
N GLN A 21 5.75 1.96 6.71
CA GLN A 21 5.75 0.56 6.26
C GLN A 21 4.49 -0.17 6.72
N ARG A 22 4.04 0.11 7.95
CA ARG A 22 2.81 -0.47 8.48
C ARG A 22 1.55 0.05 7.80
N LEU A 23 1.51 1.33 7.42
CA LEU A 23 0.44 1.90 6.60
C LEU A 23 0.35 1.21 5.24
N GLU A 24 1.48 1.01 4.56
CA GLU A 24 1.51 0.29 3.29
C GLU A 24 1.03 -1.16 3.41
N GLU A 25 1.37 -1.83 4.51
CA GLU A 25 0.89 -3.19 4.79
C GLU A 25 -0.63 -3.21 5.02
N LEU A 26 -1.16 -2.27 5.81
CA LEU A 26 -2.60 -2.15 6.06
C LEU A 26 -3.36 -1.81 4.78
N ASP A 27 -2.85 -0.90 3.95
CA ASP A 27 -3.47 -0.56 2.67
C ASP A 27 -3.51 -1.77 1.72
N ARG A 28 -2.41 -2.50 1.60
CA ARG A 28 -2.36 -3.73 0.79
C ARG A 28 -3.37 -4.77 1.29
N ARG A 29 -3.51 -4.92 2.61
CA ARG A 29 -4.51 -5.81 3.20
C ARG A 29 -5.92 -5.34 2.92
N LYS A 30 -6.18 -4.02 3.03
CA LYS A 30 -7.49 -3.42 2.69
C LYS A 30 -7.85 -3.69 1.24
N GLN A 31 -6.93 -3.49 0.29
CA GLN A 31 -7.16 -3.76 -1.12
C GLN A 31 -7.54 -5.23 -1.37
N GLY A 32 -6.85 -6.17 -0.74
CA GLY A 32 -7.19 -7.60 -0.86
C GLY A 32 -8.59 -7.92 -0.30
N VAL A 33 -9.03 -7.27 0.77
CA VAL A 33 -10.40 -7.47 1.29
C VAL A 33 -11.44 -6.85 0.36
N LEU A 34 -11.17 -5.66 -0.21
CA LEU A 34 -12.06 -4.99 -1.17
C LEU A 34 -12.29 -5.83 -2.44
N GLU A 35 -11.27 -6.52 -2.94
CA GLU A 35 -11.42 -7.46 -4.07
C GLU A 35 -12.44 -8.56 -3.73
N VAL A 36 -12.35 -9.13 -2.53
CA VAL A 36 -13.29 -10.17 -2.09
C VAL A 36 -14.71 -9.61 -1.89
N VAL A 37 -14.84 -8.39 -1.37
CA VAL A 37 -16.15 -7.69 -1.27
C VAL A 37 -16.79 -7.53 -2.65
N GLU A 38 -15.99 -7.12 -3.63
CA GLU A 38 -16.49 -6.93 -4.99
C GLU A 38 -16.94 -8.26 -5.63
N ASP A 39 -16.24 -9.36 -5.38
CA ASP A 39 -16.65 -10.70 -5.85
C ASP A 39 -17.97 -11.14 -5.20
N HIS A 40 -18.17 -10.87 -3.91
CA HIS A 40 -19.44 -11.14 -3.24
C HIS A 40 -20.57 -10.28 -3.81
N ARG A 41 -20.29 -8.99 -4.09
CA ARG A 41 -21.24 -8.06 -4.71
C ARG A 41 -21.69 -8.55 -6.09
N ARG A 42 -20.75 -9.00 -6.92
CA ARG A 42 -21.06 -9.57 -8.25
C ARG A 42 -21.90 -10.83 -8.12
N THR A 43 -21.55 -11.71 -7.19
CA THR A 43 -22.30 -12.94 -6.93
C THR A 43 -23.72 -12.63 -6.48
N ALA A 44 -23.89 -11.70 -5.55
CA ALA A 44 -25.20 -11.25 -5.09
C ALA A 44 -26.05 -10.66 -6.22
N ALA A 45 -25.44 -9.85 -7.10
CA ALA A 45 -26.14 -9.28 -8.26
C ALA A 45 -26.64 -10.38 -9.23
N VAL A 46 -25.83 -11.39 -9.50
CA VAL A 46 -26.21 -12.53 -10.35
C VAL A 46 -27.37 -13.31 -9.70
N LEU A 47 -27.28 -13.64 -8.39
CA LEU A 47 -28.34 -14.34 -7.67
C LEU A 47 -29.64 -13.55 -7.66
N THR A 48 -29.58 -12.22 -7.48
CA THR A 48 -30.74 -11.34 -7.55
C THR A 48 -31.38 -11.38 -8.94
N SER A 49 -30.60 -11.26 -10.00
CA SER A 49 -31.09 -11.37 -11.38
C SER A 49 -31.74 -12.74 -11.68
N LEU A 50 -31.16 -13.82 -11.15
CA LEU A 50 -31.73 -15.16 -11.31
C LEU A 50 -33.06 -15.29 -10.59
N LEU A 51 -33.18 -14.76 -9.35
CA LEU A 51 -34.42 -14.76 -8.57
C LEU A 51 -35.53 -13.94 -9.26
N GLU A 52 -35.19 -12.75 -9.78
CA GLU A 52 -36.13 -11.93 -10.56
C GLU A 52 -36.59 -12.63 -11.83
N SER A 53 -35.68 -13.28 -12.56
CA SER A 53 -36.02 -14.04 -13.75
C SER A 53 -36.85 -15.29 -13.43
N ALA A 54 -36.59 -15.95 -12.33
CA ALA A 54 -37.35 -17.12 -11.87
C ALA A 54 -38.80 -16.77 -11.53
N THR A 55 -39.07 -15.59 -10.96
CA THR A 55 -40.45 -15.13 -10.70
C THR A 55 -41.29 -14.96 -11.97
N THR A 56 -40.61 -14.70 -13.11
CA THR A 56 -41.26 -14.60 -14.44
C THR A 56 -41.27 -15.92 -15.21
N GLY A 57 -40.71 -16.99 -14.65
CA GLY A 57 -40.60 -18.31 -15.29
C GLY A 57 -39.58 -18.35 -16.43
N THR A 58 -38.67 -17.38 -16.49
CA THR A 58 -37.69 -17.21 -17.59
C THR A 58 -36.24 -17.28 -17.13
N ALA A 59 -35.97 -17.81 -15.94
CA ALA A 59 -34.60 -17.94 -15.44
C ALA A 59 -33.77 -18.82 -16.39
N SER A 60 -32.90 -18.18 -17.15
CA SER A 60 -31.97 -18.84 -18.06
C SER A 60 -30.65 -18.10 -18.08
N GLY A 61 -29.60 -18.79 -18.37
CA GLY A 61 -28.27 -18.19 -18.40
C GLY A 61 -27.26 -19.11 -19.06
N HIS A 62 -26.00 -18.70 -19.05
CA HIS A 62 -24.89 -19.51 -19.52
C HIS A 62 -23.78 -19.51 -18.49
N VAL A 63 -23.21 -20.64 -18.20
CA VAL A 63 -22.02 -20.80 -17.35
C VAL A 63 -20.78 -20.90 -18.22
N GLY A 64 -19.85 -19.97 -18.06
CA GLY A 64 -18.55 -20.03 -18.72
C GLY A 64 -17.70 -21.17 -18.14
N ILE A 65 -17.26 -22.09 -18.98
CA ILE A 65 -16.38 -23.21 -18.57
C ILE A 65 -14.92 -22.99 -18.96
N GLY A 66 -14.59 -21.82 -19.52
CA GLY A 66 -13.26 -21.44 -19.96
C GLY A 66 -13.08 -21.48 -21.48
N ALA A 67 -11.96 -20.94 -21.96
CA ALA A 67 -11.61 -20.86 -23.38
C ALA A 67 -12.72 -20.30 -24.32
N GLY A 68 -13.58 -19.40 -23.78
CA GLY A 68 -14.69 -18.81 -24.51
C GLY A 68 -15.90 -19.73 -24.67
N VAL A 69 -15.92 -20.90 -24.08
CA VAL A 69 -17.02 -21.87 -24.12
C VAL A 69 -17.96 -21.63 -22.95
N SER A 70 -19.27 -21.59 -23.23
CA SER A 70 -20.31 -21.45 -22.22
C SER A 70 -21.36 -22.56 -22.38
N LEU A 71 -21.84 -23.07 -21.25
CA LEU A 71 -22.93 -24.04 -21.21
C LEU A 71 -24.24 -23.33 -20.85
N PRO A 72 -25.33 -23.64 -21.55
CA PRO A 72 -26.62 -23.09 -21.15
C PRO A 72 -27.08 -23.67 -19.80
N LEU A 73 -27.60 -22.81 -18.95
CA LEU A 73 -28.36 -23.21 -17.77
C LEU A 73 -29.77 -23.65 -18.22
N ALA A 74 -30.21 -24.81 -17.78
CA ALA A 74 -31.60 -25.21 -17.99
C ALA A 74 -32.53 -24.23 -17.25
N PRO A 75 -33.69 -23.88 -17.85
CA PRO A 75 -34.71 -23.12 -17.15
C PRO A 75 -35.05 -23.80 -15.84
N SER A 76 -35.06 -23.06 -14.75
CA SER A 76 -35.37 -23.56 -13.41
C SER A 76 -36.61 -22.86 -12.87
N ASP A 77 -37.42 -23.60 -12.10
CA ASP A 77 -38.51 -23.04 -11.34
C ASP A 77 -37.96 -22.09 -10.24
N ALA A 78 -38.86 -21.35 -9.58
CA ALA A 78 -38.56 -20.23 -8.70
C ALA A 78 -37.58 -20.51 -7.54
N GLU A 79 -37.24 -21.74 -7.27
CA GLU A 79 -36.27 -22.14 -6.25
C GLU A 79 -35.14 -23.02 -6.78
N GLY A 80 -34.31 -22.44 -7.65
CA GLY A 80 -33.09 -23.12 -8.09
C GLY A 80 -32.17 -23.42 -6.93
N GLY A 81 -31.48 -24.56 -7.01
CA GLY A 81 -30.47 -24.97 -6.04
C GLY A 81 -29.08 -24.43 -6.44
N SER A 82 -28.30 -24.13 -5.45
CA SER A 82 -26.89 -23.75 -5.58
C SER A 82 -26.04 -24.49 -4.55
N ILE A 83 -24.79 -24.72 -4.88
CA ILE A 83 -23.79 -25.24 -3.94
C ILE A 83 -22.99 -24.06 -3.42
N VAL A 84 -23.01 -23.87 -2.10
CA VAL A 84 -22.31 -22.77 -1.42
C VAL A 84 -21.18 -23.36 -0.58
N ASP A 85 -19.99 -22.78 -0.71
CA ASP A 85 -18.89 -23.04 0.23
C ASP A 85 -19.23 -22.43 1.59
N LEU A 86 -19.34 -23.27 2.61
CA LEU A 86 -19.66 -22.88 3.99
C LEU A 86 -18.40 -22.56 4.80
N GLY A 87 -17.23 -22.67 4.20
CA GLY A 87 -15.92 -22.47 4.83
C GLY A 87 -15.20 -23.81 5.11
N SER A 88 -13.89 -23.72 5.25
CA SER A 88 -13.02 -24.89 5.55
C SER A 88 -13.17 -26.06 4.56
N GLY A 89 -13.57 -25.78 3.32
CA GLY A 89 -13.77 -26.83 2.29
C GLY A 89 -15.07 -27.61 2.44
N VAL A 90 -16.00 -27.15 3.29
CA VAL A 90 -17.33 -27.74 3.45
C VAL A 90 -18.30 -27.04 2.50
N TYR A 91 -18.98 -27.80 1.67
CA TYR A 91 -19.98 -27.32 0.72
C TYR A 91 -21.36 -27.79 1.13
N GLY A 92 -22.36 -26.94 0.96
CA GLY A 92 -23.75 -27.24 1.26
C GLY A 92 -24.68 -26.78 0.17
N GLU A 93 -25.76 -27.52 -0.05
CA GLU A 93 -26.84 -27.10 -0.93
C GLU A 93 -27.68 -26.04 -0.27
N ARG A 94 -27.99 -24.99 -1.01
CA ARG A 94 -28.88 -23.89 -0.62
C ARG A 94 -29.76 -23.50 -1.79
N THR A 95 -30.93 -22.98 -1.49
CA THR A 95 -31.75 -22.28 -2.50
C THR A 95 -31.03 -21.00 -2.95
N TRP A 96 -31.38 -20.45 -4.07
CA TRP A 96 -30.79 -19.16 -4.53
C TRP A 96 -31.02 -18.05 -3.50
N THR A 97 -32.19 -18.02 -2.86
CA THR A 97 -32.49 -17.09 -1.76
C THR A 97 -31.52 -17.28 -0.59
N GLY A 98 -31.34 -18.52 -0.12
CA GLY A 98 -30.41 -18.81 0.98
C GLY A 98 -28.92 -18.56 0.58
N ALA A 99 -28.54 -18.76 -0.68
CA ALA A 99 -27.21 -18.41 -1.16
C ALA A 99 -27.01 -16.89 -1.19
N LEU A 100 -28.02 -16.13 -1.60
CA LEU A 100 -28.01 -14.67 -1.60
C LEU A 100 -27.83 -14.13 -0.17
N GLU A 101 -28.62 -14.63 0.79
CA GLU A 101 -28.49 -14.24 2.20
C GLU A 101 -27.10 -14.48 2.76
N VAL A 102 -26.53 -15.67 2.53
CA VAL A 102 -25.15 -15.99 2.96
C VAL A 102 -24.14 -15.08 2.31
N THR A 103 -24.30 -14.77 1.01
CA THR A 103 -23.40 -13.89 0.28
C THR A 103 -23.45 -12.46 0.79
N GLN A 104 -24.65 -11.93 1.04
CA GLN A 104 -24.86 -10.59 1.59
C GLN A 104 -24.33 -10.48 3.03
N GLN A 105 -24.52 -11.51 3.85
CA GLN A 105 -23.97 -11.52 5.20
C GLN A 105 -22.42 -11.46 5.17
N ARG A 106 -21.78 -12.27 4.33
CA ARG A 106 -20.33 -12.26 4.17
C ARG A 106 -19.81 -10.92 3.65
N GLN A 107 -20.54 -10.32 2.72
CA GLN A 107 -20.21 -8.98 2.23
C GLN A 107 -20.23 -7.97 3.38
N ALA A 108 -21.26 -7.96 4.21
CA ALA A 108 -21.37 -7.06 5.37
C ALA A 108 -20.24 -7.29 6.39
N ASP A 109 -19.89 -8.55 6.66
CA ASP A 109 -18.79 -8.90 7.55
C ASP A 109 -17.44 -8.39 7.02
N LEU A 110 -17.19 -8.53 5.71
CA LEU A 110 -15.98 -8.04 5.05
C LEU A 110 -15.94 -6.50 5.03
N GLU A 111 -17.04 -5.83 4.75
CA GLU A 111 -17.15 -4.36 4.83
C GLU A 111 -16.85 -3.85 6.25
N SER A 112 -17.26 -4.56 7.28
CA SER A 112 -16.87 -4.26 8.66
C SER A 112 -15.37 -4.37 8.88
N ILE A 113 -14.70 -5.36 8.25
CA ILE A 113 -13.24 -5.49 8.31
C ILE A 113 -12.56 -4.31 7.59
N VAL A 114 -13.07 -3.89 6.43
CA VAL A 114 -12.55 -2.71 5.71
C VAL A 114 -12.62 -1.46 6.59
N ASN A 115 -13.79 -1.20 7.20
CA ASN A 115 -13.99 -0.06 8.10
C ASN A 115 -13.01 -0.08 9.30
N ASN A 116 -12.75 -1.26 9.87
CA ASN A 116 -11.78 -1.42 10.95
C ASN A 116 -10.34 -1.16 10.50
N LEU A 117 -9.98 -1.56 9.27
CA LEU A 117 -8.66 -1.29 8.70
C LEU A 117 -8.50 0.22 8.44
N GLU A 118 -9.51 0.88 7.90
CA GLU A 118 -9.51 2.32 7.66
C GLU A 118 -9.37 3.14 8.95
N ALA A 119 -10.08 2.76 10.00
CA ALA A 119 -9.95 3.41 11.30
C ALA A 119 -8.52 3.29 11.85
N ARG A 120 -7.90 2.10 11.75
CA ARG A 120 -6.51 1.90 12.18
C ARG A 120 -5.50 2.64 11.32
N MET A 121 -5.75 2.78 10.03
CA MET A 121 -4.91 3.56 9.13
C MET A 121 -4.96 5.04 9.50
N SER A 122 -6.15 5.58 9.76
CA SER A 122 -6.34 6.98 10.19
C SER A 122 -5.61 7.28 11.52
N GLU A 123 -5.74 6.39 12.52
CA GLU A 123 -4.99 6.53 13.79
C GLU A 123 -3.48 6.56 13.55
N LEU A 124 -2.98 5.67 12.71
CA LEU A 124 -1.55 5.58 12.41
C LEU A 124 -1.05 6.78 11.58
N GLU A 125 -1.87 7.33 10.69
CA GLU A 125 -1.57 8.55 9.94
C GLU A 125 -1.45 9.76 10.87
N GLU A 126 -2.32 9.88 11.88
CA GLU A 126 -2.23 10.93 12.90
C GLU A 126 -0.94 10.79 13.73
N GLU A 127 -0.58 9.56 14.14
CA GLU A 127 0.69 9.31 14.84
C GLU A 127 1.90 9.70 13.99
N VAL A 128 1.89 9.34 12.70
CA VAL A 128 2.97 9.70 11.75
C VAL A 128 3.07 11.22 11.62
N ALA A 129 1.95 11.92 11.51
CA ALA A 129 1.94 13.37 11.42
C ALA A 129 2.53 14.04 12.67
N GLN A 130 2.16 13.56 13.86
CA GLN A 130 2.70 14.06 15.13
C GLN A 130 4.22 13.81 15.24
N HIS A 131 4.68 12.62 14.89
CA HIS A 131 6.12 12.30 14.92
C HIS A 131 6.91 13.07 13.87
N ALA A 132 6.32 13.34 12.69
CA ALA A 132 6.95 14.16 11.66
C ALA A 132 7.10 15.63 12.10
N ILE A 133 6.09 16.19 12.76
CA ILE A 133 6.18 17.53 13.34
C ILE A 133 7.27 17.60 14.42
N ALA A 134 7.30 16.62 15.32
CA ALA A 134 8.34 16.53 16.36
C ALA A 134 9.75 16.39 15.77
N PHE A 135 9.88 15.58 14.71
CA PHE A 135 11.13 15.40 13.98
C PHE A 135 11.62 16.72 13.37
N ASN A 136 10.74 17.45 12.66
CA ASN A 136 11.08 18.72 12.01
C ASN A 136 11.49 19.79 13.06
N ALA A 137 10.73 19.91 14.15
CA ALA A 137 11.05 20.88 15.22
C ALA A 137 12.42 20.57 15.88
N MET A 138 12.77 19.29 16.03
CA MET A 138 14.06 18.89 16.57
C MET A 138 15.20 19.09 15.58
N ALA A 139 14.97 18.85 14.29
CA ALA A 139 15.94 19.12 13.22
C ALA A 139 16.30 20.61 13.14
N GLU A 140 15.29 21.49 13.16
CA GLU A 140 15.47 22.93 13.17
C GLU A 140 16.27 23.41 14.42
N LYS A 141 16.00 22.81 15.57
CA LYS A 141 16.72 23.12 16.81
C LYS A 141 18.20 22.75 16.73
N ILE A 142 18.50 21.57 16.20
CA ILE A 142 19.89 21.12 16.00
C ILE A 142 20.62 22.03 15.00
N GLU A 143 19.94 22.45 13.94
CA GLU A 143 20.51 23.33 12.91
C GLU A 143 20.77 24.73 13.48
N SER A 144 19.85 25.27 14.29
CA SER A 144 20.02 26.56 14.94
C SER A 144 21.16 26.55 15.97
N ASP A 145 21.28 25.48 16.75
CA ASP A 145 22.35 25.29 17.73
C ASP A 145 23.73 25.14 17.04
N ALA A 146 23.78 24.42 15.91
CA ALA A 146 25.00 24.29 15.10
C ALA A 146 25.44 25.61 14.46
N LYS A 147 24.49 26.48 14.13
CA LYS A 147 24.77 27.81 13.56
C LYS A 147 25.18 28.84 14.62
N ALA A 148 24.85 28.61 15.88
CA ALA A 148 25.23 29.47 17.01
C ALA A 148 26.67 29.21 17.52
N GLU A 149 27.34 28.13 17.11
CA GLU A 149 28.67 27.74 17.58
C GLU A 149 29.92 28.21 16.75
N PRO A 150 29.85 28.98 15.64
CA PRO A 150 31.08 29.48 14.99
C PRO A 150 31.41 30.93 15.30
N ALA A 151 31.41 31.36 16.57
CA ALA A 151 31.83 32.72 16.93
C ALA A 151 32.88 32.82 18.05
N SER A 152 33.57 31.73 18.40
CA SER A 152 34.58 31.79 19.51
C SER A 152 35.94 31.17 19.18
N ALA A 153 36.31 30.94 17.93
CA ALA A 153 37.61 30.35 17.61
C ALA A 153 38.32 31.03 16.44
N GLU A 154 38.35 32.38 16.41
CA GLU A 154 39.29 33.13 15.56
C GLU A 154 39.73 34.39 16.29
N MET A 155 40.67 34.23 17.17
CA MET A 155 41.61 35.27 17.56
C MET A 155 42.82 34.61 18.25
N ASP A 156 43.70 34.10 17.46
CA ASP A 156 45.15 34.24 17.73
C ASP A 156 45.91 33.97 16.42
N SER A 157 46.40 35.04 15.84
CA SER A 157 47.42 35.05 14.81
C SER A 157 48.66 35.70 15.41
N PRO A 158 49.83 35.22 15.16
CA PRO A 158 50.73 36.14 14.49
C PRO A 158 51.66 35.54 13.41
N ALA A 159 51.75 36.39 12.37
CA ALA A 159 52.97 36.68 11.56
C ALA A 159 53.63 35.61 10.72
N GLU A 160 53.57 35.87 9.44
CA GLU A 160 54.52 35.78 8.33
C GLU A 160 56.03 35.50 8.65
N PRO A 161 56.93 35.07 7.72
CA PRO A 161 56.99 35.48 6.31
C PRO A 161 57.43 34.45 5.23
N GLU A 162 57.13 34.84 3.98
CA GLU A 162 57.82 34.66 2.71
C GLU A 162 58.73 33.44 2.43
N ALA A 163 58.46 32.77 1.32
CA ALA A 163 59.38 32.59 0.16
C ALA A 163 58.77 31.67 -0.94
N GLU A 164 58.57 32.29 -2.07
CA GLU A 164 58.92 31.90 -3.45
C GLU A 164 58.86 30.43 -3.90
N ALA A 165 58.23 30.35 -5.04
CA ALA A 165 58.61 29.74 -6.31
C ALA A 165 58.10 28.35 -6.72
N GLU A 166 57.53 28.43 -7.85
CA GLU A 166 57.61 27.59 -9.05
C GLU A 166 56.54 26.57 -9.40
N ALA A 167 56.04 26.90 -10.54
CA ALA A 167 55.16 26.22 -11.45
C ALA A 167 55.44 24.73 -11.65
N LYS A 168 54.37 23.95 -11.82
CA LYS A 168 54.26 22.99 -12.94
C LYS A 168 52.80 22.52 -13.17
N ARG A 169 52.43 22.76 -14.38
CA ARG A 169 51.32 22.37 -15.25
C ARG A 169 50.59 21.05 -14.92
N ALA A 170 49.28 21.15 -15.15
CA ALA A 170 48.27 20.10 -15.28
C ALA A 170 48.63 18.95 -16.22
N PRO A 171 47.87 17.82 -16.16
CA PRO A 171 46.96 17.56 -17.27
C PRO A 171 45.56 17.08 -16.86
N ALA A 172 44.60 17.34 -17.77
CA ALA A 172 43.19 17.10 -17.71
C ALA A 172 42.79 15.61 -17.68
N PRO A 173 41.64 15.26 -17.08
CA PRO A 173 41.13 13.91 -17.15
C PRO A 173 40.33 13.67 -18.43
N ARG A 174 40.67 12.59 -19.10
CA ARG A 174 39.99 12.05 -20.28
C ARG A 174 38.58 11.56 -19.96
N ARG A 175 37.60 12.08 -20.69
CA ARG A 175 36.26 11.53 -20.81
C ARG A 175 36.33 10.14 -21.41
N ARG A 176 35.83 9.13 -20.69
CA ARG A 176 35.47 7.83 -21.25
C ARG A 176 33.99 7.89 -21.72
N ARG A 177 33.85 7.87 -23.04
CA ARG A 177 32.59 7.53 -23.72
C ARG A 177 32.35 6.06 -23.51
N PHE A 178 31.18 5.72 -22.91
CA PHE A 178 30.62 4.39 -23.01
C PHE A 178 29.62 4.39 -24.18
N GLY A 179 30.00 3.61 -25.19
CA GLY A 179 29.14 3.36 -26.35
C GLY A 179 28.04 2.36 -26.01
N SER A 180 26.88 2.69 -26.49
CA SER A 180 25.70 1.84 -26.60
C SER A 180 25.90 0.81 -27.70
N GLU A 181 25.70 -0.46 -27.41
CA GLU A 181 25.30 -1.44 -28.42
C GLU A 181 24.42 -2.49 -27.74
N LEU A 182 23.14 -2.36 -27.98
CA LEU A 182 22.13 -3.41 -27.79
C LEU A 182 21.85 -3.97 -29.20
N THR A 183 22.41 -5.13 -29.48
CA THR A 183 21.94 -5.96 -30.58
C THR A 183 20.92 -6.95 -30.07
N LEU A 184 19.73 -6.86 -30.63
CA LEU A 184 18.66 -7.83 -30.61
C LEU A 184 19.01 -8.91 -31.62
N ASP A 185 19.01 -10.18 -31.23
CA ASP A 185 18.78 -11.30 -32.14
C ASP A 185 18.40 -12.57 -31.36
N ASP A 186 17.28 -13.18 -31.88
CA ASP A 186 16.63 -14.48 -31.73
C ASP A 186 15.85 -14.76 -30.46
#